data_9be21ebcde4c0b25a0a15dd944d8b243
#
_entry.id   9be21ebcde4c0b25a0a15dd944d8b243
#
_cell.length_a   1.000
_cell.length_b   1.000
_cell.length_c   1.000
_cell.angle_alpha   90.00
_cell.angle_beta   90.00
_cell.angle_gamma   90.00
#
_symmetry.space_group_name_H-M   'P 1'
#
loop_
_entity.id
_entity.type
_entity.pdbx_description
1 polymer ?
#
loop_
_entity_poly.entity_id
_entity_poly.type
_entity_poly.pdbx_seq_one_letter_code
_entity_poly.pdbx_strand_id
1 'polypeptide(L)'
;LSTTEGWQFGESGYSRTENRSDALRHGYNVRTNAVYRAKLGKDGRTITVDGDVNYSDNTNNSNSFSNVLPLSDLRPDGVDAPWGWDTTGYTRLRYLRDLAPSSSYRLRGQFTYTEPVAKYAQVSLQYRISYDYQERDKKSYITGADYSIAGLTPDGALSNSYRSNYLTQSAGPGFRYSKERNTFIANVFYQRSSLDGQIVRDDADKIRHSYNNVTYFMMGQLNINRENSLRLYVSSYTDNPSITDLQNVADVSDAQNITKGNPDLNPTYSHRVNFHYINSNVEKGRTFMWMFSMQNTSDYNATHVVSNPGTITLGGVQYKPNYYSTPVNLDGYWSLRTHLSYGFPIGFLKSNFNVMAGVSYSLTPSMLGGEVDADGFITGGKRNDTSNIGYDFNTVLGSNISENVDFTLSWNGTYNEATNSLGESGSKNRYFNHRAQGNMKFVFPLGFTFTGSVAYTQYIGFTNDYDDSYLLCN
;
A
#
# COMPACT_ATOMS: atom_id res chain seq x y z
N LEU A 1 -11.57 20.92 0.80
CA LEU A 1 -10.64 21.89 1.40
C LEU A 1 -9.82 21.19 2.48
N SER A 2 -8.51 21.23 2.36
CA SER A 2 -7.56 20.74 3.35
C SER A 2 -6.67 21.90 3.78
N THR A 3 -6.54 22.11 5.09
CA THR A 3 -5.62 23.11 5.65
C THR A 3 -4.69 22.39 6.61
N THR A 4 -3.40 22.58 6.45
CA THR A 4 -2.38 21.99 7.32
C THR A 4 -1.45 23.09 7.78
N GLU A 5 -1.30 23.26 9.07
CA GLU A 5 -0.27 24.08 9.69
C GLU A 5 0.77 23.17 10.34
N GLY A 6 2.02 23.44 10.11
CA GLY A 6 3.14 22.67 10.68
C GLY A 6 4.24 23.59 11.20
N TRP A 7 4.87 23.18 12.29
CA TRP A 7 6.09 23.78 12.81
C TRP A 7 7.21 22.77 12.68
N GLN A 8 8.32 23.20 12.14
CA GLN A 8 9.51 22.37 12.05
C GLN A 8 10.60 22.97 12.92
N PHE A 9 11.14 22.13 13.79
CA PHE A 9 12.24 22.47 14.70
C PHE A 9 13.45 21.63 14.30
N GLY A 10 14.58 22.25 14.07
CA GLY A 10 15.84 21.55 13.73
C GLY A 10 17.05 22.36 14.16
N GLU A 11 18.22 21.72 14.22
CA GLU A 11 19.49 22.35 14.59
C GLU A 11 19.87 23.51 13.65
N SER A 12 19.32 23.57 12.45
CA SER A 12 19.57 24.60 11.43
C SER A 12 18.56 25.75 11.42
N GLY A 13 17.59 25.78 12.35
CA GLY A 13 16.59 26.84 12.43
C GLY A 13 15.16 26.31 12.58
N TYR A 14 14.24 27.26 12.74
CA TYR A 14 12.81 26.99 12.88
C TYR A 14 12.10 27.42 11.60
N SER A 15 11.07 26.69 11.20
CA SER A 15 10.20 27.13 10.13
C SER A 15 8.72 26.88 10.47
N ARG A 16 7.88 27.81 10.07
CA ARG A 16 6.43 27.63 10.10
C ARG A 16 5.94 27.43 8.67
N THR A 17 5.15 26.40 8.45
CA THR A 17 4.55 26.10 7.16
C THR A 17 3.05 26.18 7.27
N GLU A 18 2.43 26.95 6.39
CA GLU A 18 0.98 26.95 6.20
C GLU A 18 0.67 26.49 4.79
N ASN A 19 -0.05 25.38 4.67
CA ASN A 19 -0.48 24.84 3.39
C ASN A 19 -2.01 24.79 3.35
N ARG A 20 -2.58 25.30 2.28
CA ARG A 20 -4.01 25.15 1.98
C ARG A 20 -4.15 24.51 0.62
N SER A 21 -5.02 23.54 0.50
CA SER A 21 -5.29 22.86 -0.76
C SER A 21 -6.78 22.64 -0.91
N ASP A 22 -7.27 22.95 -2.09
CA ASP A 22 -8.61 22.67 -2.55
C ASP A 22 -8.51 21.92 -3.88
N ALA A 23 -9.19 20.80 -4.00
CA ALA A 23 -9.13 19.95 -5.17
C ALA A 23 -10.52 19.56 -5.65
N LEU A 24 -10.76 19.77 -6.95
CA LEU A 24 -11.93 19.25 -7.65
C LEU A 24 -11.52 18.02 -8.45
N ARG A 25 -12.11 16.89 -8.07
CA ARG A 25 -11.88 15.61 -8.73
C ARG A 25 -13.16 15.13 -9.36
N HIS A 26 -13.09 14.77 -10.62
CA HIS A 26 -14.18 14.08 -11.32
C HIS A 26 -13.59 13.05 -12.26
N GLY A 27 -14.34 12.00 -12.47
CA GLY A 27 -13.90 10.94 -13.37
C GLY A 27 -14.90 9.81 -13.42
N TYR A 28 -14.64 8.87 -14.31
CA TYR A 28 -15.43 7.67 -14.45
C TYR A 28 -14.53 6.47 -14.74
N ASN A 29 -15.01 5.32 -14.32
CA ASN A 29 -14.36 4.04 -14.57
C ASN A 29 -15.38 3.10 -15.18
N VAL A 30 -15.03 2.49 -16.32
CA VAL A 30 -15.85 1.50 -17.00
C VAL A 30 -15.08 0.20 -17.05
N ARG A 31 -15.67 -0.85 -16.50
CA ARG A 31 -15.12 -2.19 -16.55
C ARG A 31 -16.12 -3.14 -17.16
N THR A 32 -15.63 -3.94 -18.10
CA THR A 32 -16.40 -5.04 -18.69
C THR A 32 -15.53 -6.26 -18.84
N ASN A 33 -16.15 -7.43 -18.70
CA ASN A 33 -15.48 -8.69 -18.98
C ASN A 33 -16.40 -9.61 -19.79
N ALA A 34 -15.79 -10.44 -20.62
CA ALA A 34 -16.49 -11.45 -21.41
C ALA A 34 -15.73 -12.77 -21.29
N VAL A 35 -16.48 -13.86 -21.14
CA VAL A 35 -15.94 -15.21 -21.06
C VAL A 35 -16.67 -16.08 -22.07
N TYR A 36 -15.91 -16.67 -22.98
CA TYR A 36 -16.41 -17.69 -23.91
C TYR A 36 -15.80 -19.05 -23.58
N ARG A 37 -16.63 -20.06 -23.41
CA ARG A 37 -16.19 -21.42 -23.15
C ARG A 37 -16.86 -22.40 -24.09
N ALA A 38 -16.05 -23.19 -24.80
CA ALA A 38 -16.51 -24.24 -25.70
C ALA A 38 -15.99 -25.62 -25.26
N LYS A 39 -16.85 -26.63 -25.34
CA LYS A 39 -16.48 -28.06 -25.22
C LYS A 39 -16.05 -28.61 -26.58
N LEU A 40 -15.00 -29.41 -26.61
CA LEU A 40 -14.40 -29.95 -27.82
C LEU A 40 -14.50 -31.50 -27.84
N GLY A 41 -15.67 -32.01 -28.14
CA GLY A 41 -15.89 -33.46 -28.39
C GLY A 41 -15.72 -34.33 -27.13
N LYS A 42 -14.51 -34.43 -26.57
CA LYS A 42 -14.22 -35.25 -25.40
C LYS A 42 -14.66 -34.54 -24.11
N ASP A 43 -15.29 -35.26 -23.19
CA ASP A 43 -15.69 -34.72 -21.88
C ASP A 43 -14.49 -34.16 -21.11
N GLY A 44 -14.61 -32.91 -20.68
CA GLY A 44 -13.54 -32.19 -19.98
C GLY A 44 -12.53 -31.47 -20.88
N ARG A 45 -12.54 -31.71 -22.21
CA ARG A 45 -11.73 -30.94 -23.16
C ARG A 45 -12.44 -29.65 -23.48
N THR A 46 -11.76 -28.52 -23.21
CA THR A 46 -12.36 -27.18 -23.35
C THR A 46 -11.39 -26.18 -23.93
N ILE A 47 -11.93 -25.20 -24.64
CA ILE A 47 -11.29 -23.92 -24.90
C ILE A 47 -12.04 -22.88 -24.12
N THR A 48 -11.28 -22.02 -23.43
CA THR A 48 -11.80 -20.83 -22.74
C THR A 48 -11.05 -19.61 -23.25
N VAL A 49 -11.80 -18.58 -23.61
CA VAL A 49 -11.28 -17.25 -23.96
C VAL A 49 -11.91 -16.26 -23.00
N ASP A 50 -11.07 -15.59 -22.23
CA ASP A 50 -11.47 -14.53 -21.30
C ASP A 50 -10.95 -13.19 -21.83
N GLY A 51 -11.79 -12.16 -21.77
CA GLY A 51 -11.42 -10.78 -22.07
C GLY A 51 -11.88 -9.83 -20.96
N ASP A 52 -11.02 -8.93 -20.53
CA ASP A 52 -11.32 -7.88 -19.55
C ASP A 52 -10.86 -6.54 -20.11
N VAL A 53 -11.74 -5.55 -20.06
CA VAL A 53 -11.45 -4.17 -20.47
C VAL A 53 -11.77 -3.28 -19.30
N ASN A 54 -10.79 -2.48 -18.90
CA ASN A 54 -10.96 -1.44 -17.89
C ASN A 54 -10.51 -0.10 -18.48
N TYR A 55 -11.41 0.86 -18.50
CA TYR A 55 -11.12 2.24 -18.91
C TYR A 55 -11.38 3.18 -17.75
N SER A 56 -10.47 4.09 -17.49
CA SER A 56 -10.58 5.11 -16.46
C SER A 56 -10.15 6.46 -17.03
N ASP A 57 -10.96 7.46 -16.79
CA ASP A 57 -10.68 8.86 -17.10
C ASP A 57 -10.92 9.68 -15.84
N ASN A 58 -9.91 10.44 -15.44
CA ASN A 58 -9.95 11.22 -14.22
C ASN A 58 -9.33 12.60 -14.46
N THR A 59 -9.96 13.61 -13.94
CA THR A 59 -9.42 14.96 -13.89
C THR A 59 -9.29 15.38 -12.43
N ASN A 60 -8.10 15.81 -12.06
CA ASN A 60 -7.80 16.33 -10.72
C ASN A 60 -7.24 17.75 -10.87
N ASN A 61 -8.10 18.74 -10.69
CA ASN A 61 -7.69 20.14 -10.69
C ASN A 61 -7.58 20.62 -9.26
N SER A 62 -6.47 21.23 -8.91
CA SER A 62 -6.24 21.73 -7.56
C SER A 62 -5.68 23.15 -7.54
N ASN A 63 -6.09 23.89 -6.53
CA ASN A 63 -5.48 25.13 -6.11
C ASN A 63 -4.73 24.85 -4.81
N SER A 64 -3.49 25.26 -4.74
CA SER A 64 -2.72 25.12 -3.52
C SER A 64 -2.02 26.43 -3.17
N PHE A 65 -2.00 26.70 -1.89
CA PHE A 65 -1.29 27.79 -1.28
C PHE A 65 -0.25 27.20 -0.34
N SER A 66 0.96 27.65 -0.45
CA SER A 66 2.03 27.31 0.49
C SER A 66 2.72 28.57 0.93
N ASN A 67 2.89 28.69 2.22
CA ASN A 67 3.64 29.76 2.86
C ASN A 67 4.67 29.15 3.80
N VAL A 68 5.93 29.32 3.51
CA VAL A 68 7.04 28.85 4.33
C VAL A 68 7.77 30.06 4.91
N LEU A 69 7.67 30.24 6.21
CA LEU A 69 8.37 31.26 6.99
C LEU A 69 9.62 30.63 7.61
N PRO A 70 10.83 30.85 7.09
CA PRO A 70 12.04 30.48 7.79
C PRO A 70 12.19 31.41 9.00
N LEU A 71 12.32 30.82 10.18
CA LEU A 71 12.47 31.54 11.45
C LEU A 71 13.94 31.55 11.85
N SER A 72 14.88 31.55 10.91
CA SER A 72 16.33 31.51 11.16
C SER A 72 16.86 32.72 11.93
N ASP A 73 16.11 33.81 12.00
CA ASP A 73 16.51 35.03 12.66
C ASP A 73 15.91 35.18 14.07
N LEU A 74 15.20 34.16 14.55
CA LEU A 74 14.60 34.20 15.87
C LEU A 74 15.51 33.58 16.89
N ARG A 75 16.02 34.42 17.78
CA ARG A 75 16.84 34.01 18.91
C ARG A 75 16.10 33.05 19.83
N PRO A 76 16.84 32.06 20.37
CA PRO A 76 16.27 31.08 21.31
C PRO A 76 15.97 31.65 22.70
N ASP A 77 16.09 32.95 22.90
CA ASP A 77 15.91 33.56 24.21
C ASP A 77 14.45 33.68 24.61
N GLY A 78 13.82 32.55 24.61
CA GLY A 78 12.70 32.39 25.47
C GLY A 78 11.37 32.76 24.88
N VAL A 79 10.60 31.76 24.96
CA VAL A 79 9.26 31.82 25.46
C VAL A 79 8.28 32.61 24.62
N ASP A 80 7.28 31.87 24.18
CA ASP A 80 6.06 32.36 23.60
C ASP A 80 6.26 33.06 22.24
N ALA A 81 6.10 32.29 21.18
CA ALA A 81 5.88 32.86 19.87
C ALA A 81 4.65 33.76 19.92
N PRO A 82 4.81 35.06 20.08
CA PRO A 82 3.67 35.93 20.22
C PRO A 82 2.99 36.05 18.85
N TRP A 83 1.74 36.02 18.89
CA TRP A 83 0.88 36.52 17.85
C TRP A 83 1.31 37.94 17.46
N GLY A 84 1.95 38.13 16.31
CA GLY A 84 2.33 39.46 15.86
C GLY A 84 3.74 39.62 15.30
N TRP A 85 4.40 38.59 14.86
CA TRP A 85 5.70 38.66 14.24
C TRP A 85 5.68 39.36 12.90
N ASP A 86 6.62 40.29 12.71
CA ASP A 86 6.81 40.96 11.43
C ASP A 86 7.32 39.94 10.38
N THR A 87 6.43 39.52 9.50
CA THR A 87 6.68 38.54 8.45
C THR A 87 7.17 39.17 7.15
N THR A 88 7.52 40.45 7.15
CA THR A 88 7.80 41.22 5.94
C THR A 88 9.13 40.89 5.23
N GLY A 89 9.99 40.07 5.80
CA GLY A 89 11.33 39.84 5.28
C GLY A 89 11.55 38.58 4.42
N TYR A 90 10.87 37.45 4.67
CA TYR A 90 11.27 36.15 4.11
C TYR A 90 10.12 35.20 3.80
N THR A 91 9.02 35.70 3.28
CA THR A 91 7.86 34.86 2.94
C THR A 91 8.07 34.21 1.57
N ARG A 92 8.26 32.91 1.51
CA ARG A 92 8.11 32.14 0.27
C ARG A 92 6.62 31.82 0.05
N LEU A 93 5.88 32.84 -0.34
CA LEU A 93 4.48 32.73 -0.66
C LEU A 93 4.34 32.13 -2.06
N ARG A 94 3.59 31.03 -2.17
CA ARG A 94 3.40 30.37 -3.44
C ARG A 94 1.94 29.97 -3.64
N TYR A 95 1.37 30.43 -4.71
CA TYR A 95 0.04 29.99 -5.16
C TYR A 95 0.24 29.15 -6.42
N LEU A 96 -0.32 27.96 -6.41
CA LEU A 96 -0.26 27.03 -7.54
C LEU A 96 -1.66 26.63 -7.97
N ARG A 97 -1.86 26.58 -9.28
CA ARG A 97 -3.00 25.92 -9.88
C ARG A 97 -2.53 24.77 -10.74
N ASP A 98 -2.95 23.58 -10.38
CA ASP A 98 -2.66 22.35 -11.11
C ASP A 98 -3.88 21.91 -11.91
N LEU A 99 -3.66 21.61 -13.19
CA LEU A 99 -4.59 20.93 -14.06
C LEU A 99 -3.98 19.56 -14.38
N ALA A 100 -4.61 18.48 -13.93
CA ALA A 100 -4.03 17.14 -14.06
C ALA A 100 -5.06 16.11 -14.58
N PRO A 101 -5.45 16.19 -15.86
CA PRO A 101 -6.19 15.13 -16.50
C PRO A 101 -5.33 13.86 -16.61
N SER A 102 -5.96 12.71 -16.46
CA SER A 102 -5.33 11.41 -16.66
C SER A 102 -6.31 10.43 -17.25
N SER A 103 -5.86 9.67 -18.23
CA SER A 103 -6.63 8.58 -18.81
C SER A 103 -5.82 7.29 -18.78
N SER A 104 -6.50 6.19 -18.59
CA SER A 104 -5.87 4.88 -18.64
C SER A 104 -6.83 3.84 -19.18
N TYR A 105 -6.31 2.87 -19.92
CA TYR A 105 -7.05 1.69 -20.25
C TYR A 105 -6.19 0.44 -20.13
N ARG A 106 -6.81 -0.61 -19.66
CA ARG A 106 -6.22 -1.93 -19.53
C ARG A 106 -7.03 -2.95 -20.29
N LEU A 107 -6.39 -3.61 -21.21
CA LEU A 107 -6.94 -4.71 -21.98
C LEU A 107 -6.26 -6.00 -21.54
N ARG A 108 -7.04 -6.98 -21.11
CA ARG A 108 -6.52 -8.30 -20.76
C ARG A 108 -7.21 -9.36 -21.59
N GLY A 109 -6.44 -10.30 -22.09
CA GLY A 109 -6.93 -11.47 -22.78
C GLY A 109 -6.27 -12.71 -22.21
N GLN A 110 -7.04 -13.77 -22.05
CA GLN A 110 -6.54 -15.09 -21.69
C GLN A 110 -7.15 -16.14 -22.58
N PHE A 111 -6.30 -16.97 -23.17
CA PHE A 111 -6.69 -18.19 -23.88
C PHE A 111 -6.23 -19.39 -23.05
N THR A 112 -7.14 -20.34 -22.85
CA THR A 112 -6.83 -21.59 -22.13
C THR A 112 -7.38 -22.78 -22.90
N TYR A 113 -6.49 -23.68 -23.31
CA TYR A 113 -6.85 -25.01 -23.77
C TYR A 113 -6.69 -26.02 -22.62
N THR A 114 -7.69 -26.84 -22.38
CA THR A 114 -7.70 -27.86 -21.33
C THR A 114 -7.92 -29.23 -21.92
N GLU A 115 -7.04 -30.19 -21.58
CA GLU A 115 -7.11 -31.58 -21.98
C GLU A 115 -7.24 -32.49 -20.76
N PRO A 116 -8.29 -33.34 -20.65
CA PRO A 116 -8.37 -34.34 -19.61
C PRO A 116 -7.42 -35.51 -19.91
N VAL A 117 -6.45 -35.72 -19.03
CA VAL A 117 -5.45 -36.80 -19.17
C VAL A 117 -5.79 -38.04 -18.33
N ALA A 118 -6.60 -37.86 -17.26
CA ALA A 118 -7.13 -38.95 -16.45
C ALA A 118 -8.48 -38.55 -15.85
N LYS A 119 -9.17 -39.51 -15.19
CA LYS A 119 -10.50 -39.31 -14.59
C LYS A 119 -10.59 -38.07 -13.68
N TYR A 120 -9.52 -37.73 -13.00
CA TYR A 120 -9.47 -36.64 -12.05
C TYR A 120 -8.36 -35.62 -12.37
N ALA A 121 -7.66 -35.76 -13.50
CA ALA A 121 -6.51 -34.93 -13.84
C ALA A 121 -6.69 -34.30 -15.24
N GLN A 122 -6.31 -33.05 -15.31
CA GLN A 122 -6.33 -32.23 -16.52
C GLN A 122 -5.00 -31.49 -16.66
N VAL A 123 -4.54 -31.34 -17.88
CA VAL A 123 -3.46 -30.43 -18.24
C VAL A 123 -4.04 -29.27 -19.04
N SER A 124 -3.42 -28.13 -18.96
CA SER A 124 -3.80 -26.96 -19.74
C SER A 124 -2.60 -26.27 -20.34
N LEU A 125 -2.80 -25.63 -21.48
CA LEU A 125 -1.89 -24.65 -22.05
C LEU A 125 -2.59 -23.29 -21.98
N GLN A 126 -1.91 -22.31 -21.44
CA GLN A 126 -2.46 -20.97 -21.20
C GLN A 126 -1.58 -19.92 -21.85
N TYR A 127 -2.21 -18.95 -22.48
CA TYR A 127 -1.58 -17.73 -22.95
C TYR A 127 -2.36 -16.55 -22.41
N ARG A 128 -1.63 -15.58 -21.87
CA ARG A 128 -2.19 -14.35 -21.30
C ARG A 128 -1.50 -13.16 -21.94
N ILE A 129 -2.28 -12.14 -22.23
CA ILE A 129 -1.82 -10.85 -22.70
C ILE A 129 -2.47 -9.74 -21.88
N SER A 130 -1.70 -8.76 -21.45
CA SER A 130 -2.20 -7.52 -20.84
C SER A 130 -1.54 -6.35 -21.54
N TYR A 131 -2.35 -5.39 -21.95
CA TYR A 131 -1.90 -4.13 -22.48
C TYR A 131 -2.46 -3.03 -21.59
N ASP A 132 -1.55 -2.31 -20.91
CA ASP A 132 -1.86 -1.24 -19.98
C ASP A 132 -1.35 0.08 -20.56
N TYR A 133 -2.26 0.98 -20.92
CA TYR A 133 -1.97 2.34 -21.35
C TYR A 133 -2.28 3.32 -20.23
N GLN A 134 -1.40 4.26 -20.01
CA GLN A 134 -1.60 5.37 -19.08
C GLN A 134 -1.06 6.66 -19.66
N GLU A 135 -1.87 7.70 -19.60
CA GLU A 135 -1.50 9.06 -19.96
C GLU A 135 -1.85 10.00 -18.80
N ARG A 136 -0.95 10.90 -18.49
CA ARG A 136 -1.16 11.98 -17.54
C ARG A 136 -0.57 13.28 -18.11
N ASP A 137 -1.32 14.36 -18.00
CA ASP A 137 -0.91 15.69 -18.44
C ASP A 137 -1.07 16.69 -17.29
N LYS A 138 -0.13 16.68 -16.35
CA LYS A 138 -0.12 17.65 -15.25
C LYS A 138 0.52 18.95 -15.72
N LYS A 139 -0.26 20.02 -15.74
CA LYS A 139 0.19 21.40 -15.97
C LYS A 139 0.05 22.19 -14.69
N SER A 140 1.15 22.68 -14.17
CA SER A 140 1.21 23.50 -12.96
C SER A 140 1.53 24.94 -13.31
N TYR A 141 0.76 25.85 -12.74
CA TYR A 141 0.92 27.29 -12.97
C TYR A 141 1.22 27.97 -11.64
N ILE A 142 2.26 28.83 -11.64
CA ILE A 142 2.49 29.75 -10.54
C ILE A 142 1.56 30.95 -10.76
N THR A 143 0.66 31.18 -9.83
CA THR A 143 -0.45 32.15 -9.97
C THR A 143 -0.40 33.21 -8.88
N GLY A 144 -1.29 34.19 -8.95
CA GLY A 144 -1.65 35.05 -7.83
C GLY A 144 -2.67 34.39 -6.89
N ALA A 145 -3.09 35.14 -5.89
CA ALA A 145 -4.06 34.68 -4.89
C ALA A 145 -5.46 34.36 -5.46
N ASP A 146 -5.76 34.81 -6.67
CA ASP A 146 -7.00 34.54 -7.39
C ASP A 146 -6.95 33.21 -8.19
N TYR A 147 -5.80 32.54 -8.22
CA TYR A 147 -5.54 31.33 -9.00
C TYR A 147 -5.88 31.45 -10.50
N SER A 148 -5.84 32.67 -11.05
CA SER A 148 -6.08 32.90 -12.48
C SER A 148 -4.88 32.42 -13.30
N ILE A 149 -5.15 31.67 -14.38
CA ILE A 149 -4.13 31.20 -15.33
C ILE A 149 -4.12 31.98 -16.65
N ALA A 150 -4.94 33.03 -16.77
CA ALA A 150 -5.04 33.82 -17.99
C ALA A 150 -3.71 34.47 -18.34
N GLY A 151 -3.20 34.16 -19.52
CA GLY A 151 -1.91 34.68 -20.00
C GLY A 151 -0.65 34.04 -19.39
N LEU A 152 -0.80 33.04 -18.51
CA LEU A 152 0.31 32.29 -17.92
C LEU A 152 0.68 31.07 -18.77
N THR A 153 1.96 30.76 -18.81
CA THR A 153 2.48 29.49 -19.32
C THR A 153 2.68 28.51 -18.17
N PRO A 154 2.49 27.20 -18.39
CA PRO A 154 2.79 26.20 -17.37
C PRO A 154 4.25 26.27 -16.94
N ASP A 155 4.49 26.20 -15.64
CA ASP A 155 5.84 26.09 -15.11
C ASP A 155 6.44 24.73 -15.50
N GLY A 156 7.55 24.79 -16.18
CA GLY A 156 8.17 23.59 -16.68
C GLY A 156 8.72 22.64 -15.61
N ALA A 157 9.21 23.14 -14.49
CA ALA A 157 9.77 22.30 -13.41
C ALA A 157 8.68 21.61 -12.58
N LEU A 158 7.47 22.20 -12.54
CA LEU A 158 6.34 21.72 -11.77
C LEU A 158 5.35 20.89 -12.58
N SER A 159 5.42 21.00 -13.92
CA SER A 159 4.55 20.28 -14.84
C SER A 159 5.17 18.94 -15.21
N ASN A 160 4.35 17.90 -15.26
CA ASN A 160 4.79 16.57 -15.64
C ASN A 160 3.73 15.90 -16.52
N SER A 161 4.08 15.68 -17.78
CA SER A 161 3.20 15.04 -18.76
C SER A 161 3.91 13.81 -19.32
N TYR A 162 3.24 12.66 -19.24
CA TYR A 162 3.81 11.40 -19.73
C TYR A 162 2.76 10.49 -20.35
N ARG A 163 3.23 9.58 -21.20
CA ARG A 163 2.51 8.43 -21.73
C ARG A 163 3.30 7.17 -21.48
N SER A 164 2.63 6.11 -21.09
CA SER A 164 3.26 4.81 -20.92
C SER A 164 2.39 3.67 -21.45
N ASN A 165 3.05 2.71 -22.08
CA ASN A 165 2.45 1.48 -22.58
C ASN A 165 3.18 0.30 -21.97
N TYR A 166 2.47 -0.53 -21.21
CA TYR A 166 2.97 -1.82 -20.77
C TYR A 166 2.29 -2.94 -21.54
N LEU A 167 3.08 -3.73 -22.27
CA LEU A 167 2.63 -4.97 -22.87
C LEU A 167 3.24 -6.14 -22.10
N THR A 168 2.41 -6.91 -21.42
CA THR A 168 2.81 -8.13 -20.72
C THR A 168 2.20 -9.33 -21.41
N GLN A 169 3.04 -10.29 -21.77
CA GLN A 169 2.65 -11.56 -22.36
C GLN A 169 3.18 -12.70 -21.50
N SER A 170 2.37 -13.71 -21.24
CA SER A 170 2.81 -14.89 -20.53
C SER A 170 2.19 -16.15 -21.10
N ALA A 171 3.00 -17.20 -21.20
CA ALA A 171 2.55 -18.49 -21.67
C ALA A 171 3.09 -19.59 -20.77
N GLY A 172 2.30 -20.65 -20.61
CA GLY A 172 2.77 -21.78 -19.81
C GLY A 172 1.79 -22.90 -19.61
N PRO A 173 2.27 -24.04 -19.13
CA PRO A 173 1.46 -25.19 -18.78
C PRO A 173 0.76 -25.02 -17.43
N GLY A 174 -0.38 -25.68 -17.32
CA GLY A 174 -1.09 -25.88 -16.08
C GLY A 174 -1.46 -27.35 -15.87
N PHE A 175 -1.54 -27.71 -14.61
CA PHE A 175 -2.01 -29.01 -14.17
C PHE A 175 -3.09 -28.82 -13.10
N ARG A 176 -4.17 -29.59 -13.19
CA ARG A 176 -5.24 -29.64 -12.22
C ARG A 176 -5.60 -31.08 -11.89
N TYR A 177 -5.59 -31.41 -10.63
CA TYR A 177 -6.15 -32.64 -10.08
C TYR A 177 -7.32 -32.27 -9.17
N SER A 178 -8.48 -32.95 -9.35
CA SER A 178 -9.66 -32.70 -8.52
C SER A 178 -10.42 -34.00 -8.33
N LYS A 179 -10.42 -34.50 -7.09
CA LYS A 179 -11.16 -35.67 -6.67
C LYS A 179 -11.96 -35.35 -5.43
N GLU A 180 -13.28 -35.52 -5.51
CA GLU A 180 -14.21 -35.17 -4.43
C GLU A 180 -14.05 -33.71 -4.02
N ARG A 181 -13.62 -33.46 -2.75
CA ARG A 181 -13.38 -32.13 -2.20
C ARG A 181 -11.90 -31.72 -2.23
N ASN A 182 -11.03 -32.61 -2.74
CA ASN A 182 -9.59 -32.38 -2.81
C ASN A 182 -9.22 -31.81 -4.18
N THR A 183 -8.45 -30.75 -4.18
CA THR A 183 -8.02 -30.08 -5.41
C THR A 183 -6.56 -29.70 -5.31
N PHE A 184 -5.82 -29.95 -6.39
CA PHE A 184 -4.48 -29.44 -6.58
C PHE A 184 -4.41 -28.76 -7.94
N ILE A 185 -3.85 -27.55 -7.99
CA ILE A 185 -3.64 -26.78 -9.22
C ILE A 185 -2.19 -26.31 -9.21
N ALA A 186 -1.51 -26.41 -10.33
CA ALA A 186 -0.18 -25.85 -10.53
C ALA A 186 -0.12 -25.24 -11.94
N ASN A 187 0.32 -24.00 -12.03
CA ASN A 187 0.57 -23.29 -13.28
C ASN A 187 1.96 -22.66 -13.21
N VAL A 188 2.69 -22.71 -14.30
CA VAL A 188 3.99 -22.05 -14.44
C VAL A 188 3.97 -21.27 -15.75
N PHE A 189 4.41 -20.03 -15.74
CA PHE A 189 4.39 -19.14 -16.90
C PHE A 189 5.75 -18.52 -17.12
N TYR A 190 6.21 -18.52 -18.35
CA TYR A 190 7.21 -17.59 -18.81
C TYR A 190 6.52 -16.28 -19.16
N GLN A 191 6.97 -15.19 -18.58
CA GLN A 191 6.39 -13.85 -18.73
C GLN A 191 7.41 -12.91 -19.32
N ARG A 192 7.00 -12.16 -20.34
CA ARG A 192 7.74 -11.03 -20.88
C ARG A 192 6.89 -9.77 -20.75
N SER A 193 7.45 -8.74 -20.12
CA SER A 193 6.87 -7.41 -20.01
C SER A 193 7.73 -6.41 -20.76
N SER A 194 7.13 -5.54 -21.56
CA SER A 194 7.80 -4.45 -22.24
C SER A 194 7.11 -3.13 -21.92
N LEU A 195 7.90 -2.14 -21.52
CA LEU A 195 7.50 -0.75 -21.32
C LEU A 195 7.99 0.06 -22.51
N ASP A 196 7.11 0.86 -23.07
CA ASP A 196 7.43 2.00 -23.94
C ASP A 196 6.79 3.25 -23.32
N GLY A 197 7.62 4.13 -22.78
CA GLY A 197 7.22 5.34 -22.10
C GLY A 197 7.82 6.56 -22.78
N GLN A 198 7.08 7.67 -22.77
CA GLN A 198 7.53 8.95 -23.29
C GLN A 198 7.12 10.07 -22.34
N ILE A 199 8.08 10.93 -22.01
CA ILE A 199 7.82 12.20 -21.36
C ILE A 199 7.47 13.19 -22.45
N VAL A 200 6.26 13.76 -22.41
CA VAL A 200 5.74 14.61 -23.50
C VAL A 200 6.48 15.95 -23.61
N ARG A 201 7.18 16.32 -22.56
CA ARG A 201 7.85 17.62 -22.44
C ARG A 201 9.16 17.72 -23.23
N ASP A 202 9.84 16.60 -23.43
CA ASP A 202 11.12 16.54 -24.13
C ASP A 202 11.12 15.29 -25.02
N ASP A 203 11.18 15.45 -26.33
CA ASP A 203 11.18 14.34 -27.30
C ASP A 203 12.39 13.40 -27.14
N ALA A 204 13.34 13.77 -26.28
CA ALA A 204 14.56 13.02 -26.02
C ALA A 204 14.39 11.86 -25.03
N ASP A 205 13.42 11.89 -24.12
CA ASP A 205 13.33 10.93 -23.03
C ASP A 205 12.31 9.81 -23.30
N LYS A 206 12.66 8.94 -24.26
CA LYS A 206 11.96 7.67 -24.46
C LYS A 206 12.54 6.60 -23.55
N ILE A 207 11.71 6.10 -22.65
CA ILE A 207 12.05 5.02 -21.71
C ILE A 207 11.57 3.71 -22.33
N ARG A 208 12.50 2.79 -22.61
CA ARG A 208 12.19 1.44 -23.13
C ARG A 208 12.86 0.38 -22.31
N HIS A 209 12.06 -0.44 -21.68
CA HIS A 209 12.53 -1.58 -20.88
C HIS A 209 11.82 -2.86 -21.30
N SER A 210 12.54 -3.98 -21.18
CA SER A 210 11.96 -5.32 -21.36
C SER A 210 12.44 -6.23 -20.25
N TYR A 211 11.50 -6.90 -19.60
CA TYR A 211 11.75 -7.77 -18.46
C TYR A 211 11.24 -9.17 -18.75
N ASN A 212 11.98 -10.18 -18.32
CA ASN A 212 11.60 -11.58 -18.48
C ASN A 212 11.64 -12.26 -17.12
N ASN A 213 10.53 -12.94 -16.77
CA ASN A 213 10.38 -13.60 -15.48
C ASN A 213 9.67 -14.94 -15.64
N VAL A 214 9.86 -15.82 -14.67
CA VAL A 214 9.07 -17.04 -14.55
C VAL A 214 8.13 -16.87 -13.36
N THR A 215 6.83 -16.87 -13.61
CA THR A 215 5.83 -16.76 -12.55
C THR A 215 5.11 -18.09 -12.37
N TYR A 216 4.66 -18.37 -11.16
CA TYR A 216 3.97 -19.61 -10.85
C TYR A 216 2.80 -19.35 -9.89
N PHE A 217 1.84 -20.24 -9.96
CA PHE A 217 0.72 -20.33 -9.04
C PHE A 217 0.43 -21.80 -8.72
N MET A 218 0.45 -22.16 -7.45
CA MET A 218 0.09 -23.47 -6.96
C MET A 218 -0.96 -23.34 -5.88
N MET A 219 -1.97 -24.18 -5.91
CA MET A 219 -3.01 -24.28 -4.88
C MET A 219 -3.26 -25.75 -4.55
N GLY A 220 -3.18 -26.07 -3.29
CA GLY A 220 -3.59 -27.36 -2.73
C GLY A 220 -4.74 -27.18 -1.75
N GLN A 221 -5.83 -27.90 -1.92
CA GLN A 221 -6.90 -28.05 -0.94
C GLN A 221 -7.05 -29.51 -0.59
N LEU A 222 -6.85 -29.83 0.68
CA LEU A 222 -7.00 -31.17 1.21
C LEU A 222 -8.06 -31.17 2.32
N ASN A 223 -9.13 -31.91 2.14
CA ASN A 223 -10.13 -32.15 3.14
C ASN A 223 -9.83 -33.55 3.74
N ILE A 224 -9.16 -33.55 4.90
CA ILE A 224 -8.70 -34.77 5.58
C ILE A 224 -9.90 -35.58 6.04
N ASN A 225 -10.91 -34.89 6.54
CA ASN A 225 -12.21 -35.43 6.92
C ASN A 225 -13.27 -34.32 6.89
N ARG A 226 -14.45 -34.56 7.47
CA ARG A 226 -15.56 -33.59 7.49
C ARG A 226 -15.26 -32.35 8.33
N GLU A 227 -14.40 -32.45 9.30
CA GLU A 227 -14.06 -31.41 10.25
C GLU A 227 -12.76 -30.68 9.90
N ASN A 228 -11.85 -31.35 9.19
CA ASN A 228 -10.49 -30.87 8.97
C ASN A 228 -10.23 -30.55 7.49
N SER A 229 -9.89 -29.32 7.22
CA SER A 229 -9.48 -28.88 5.88
C SER A 229 -8.18 -28.07 5.93
N LEU A 230 -7.36 -28.27 4.93
CA LEU A 230 -6.08 -27.59 4.74
C LEU A 230 -6.04 -27.00 3.35
N ARG A 231 -5.59 -25.74 3.25
CA ARG A 231 -5.34 -25.05 1.97
C ARG A 231 -3.96 -24.44 1.98
N LEU A 232 -3.25 -24.63 0.90
CA LEU A 232 -1.95 -24.05 0.65
C LEU A 232 -1.98 -23.32 -0.69
N TYR A 233 -1.55 -22.07 -0.69
CA TYR A 233 -1.34 -21.27 -1.90
C TYR A 233 0.13 -20.85 -1.96
N VAL A 234 0.75 -21.10 -3.08
CA VAL A 234 2.12 -20.66 -3.36
C VAL A 234 2.08 -19.93 -4.69
N SER A 235 2.55 -18.70 -4.73
CA SER A 235 2.51 -17.91 -5.96
C SER A 235 3.69 -16.98 -6.05
N SER A 236 4.05 -16.60 -7.27
CA SER A 236 4.92 -15.48 -7.54
C SER A 236 4.26 -14.50 -8.51
N TYR A 237 4.66 -13.24 -8.41
CA TYR A 237 4.22 -12.18 -9.30
C TYR A 237 5.29 -11.09 -9.38
N THR A 238 5.21 -10.28 -10.42
CA THR A 238 6.08 -9.13 -10.62
C THR A 238 5.23 -7.86 -10.66
N ASP A 239 5.74 -6.79 -10.02
CA ASP A 239 5.20 -5.45 -10.18
C ASP A 239 6.22 -4.60 -10.94
N ASN A 240 5.80 -4.07 -12.07
CA ASN A 240 6.65 -3.24 -12.90
C ASN A 240 6.77 -1.83 -12.29
N PRO A 241 7.95 -1.18 -12.36
CA PRO A 241 8.11 0.21 -11.94
C PRO A 241 7.13 1.13 -12.68
N SER A 242 6.64 2.15 -12.00
CA SER A 242 5.83 3.17 -12.66
C SER A 242 6.68 4.04 -13.57
N ILE A 243 6.05 4.70 -14.55
CA ILE A 243 6.78 5.64 -15.42
C ILE A 243 7.39 6.77 -14.59
N THR A 244 6.74 7.23 -13.53
CA THR A 244 7.25 8.26 -12.63
C THR A 244 8.48 7.82 -11.86
N ASP A 245 8.56 6.54 -11.47
CA ASP A 245 9.74 5.98 -10.79
C ASP A 245 10.94 5.86 -11.74
N LEU A 246 10.67 5.68 -13.05
CA LEU A 246 11.70 5.54 -14.10
C LEU A 246 12.14 6.86 -14.71
N GLN A 247 11.46 7.98 -14.41
CA GLN A 247 11.79 9.28 -15.00
C GLN A 247 13.08 9.85 -14.42
N ASN A 248 14.03 10.23 -15.29
CA ASN A 248 15.24 10.95 -14.88
C ASN A 248 14.95 12.46 -14.67
N VAL A 249 13.80 12.77 -14.08
CA VAL A 249 13.37 14.16 -13.80
C VAL A 249 13.01 14.28 -12.33
N ALA A 250 13.50 15.34 -11.69
CA ALA A 250 13.16 15.61 -10.30
C ALA A 250 11.76 16.25 -10.19
N ASP A 251 10.95 15.75 -9.30
CA ASP A 251 9.70 16.41 -8.88
C ASP A 251 10.03 17.41 -7.77
N VAL A 252 9.97 18.68 -8.12
CA VAL A 252 10.23 19.83 -7.24
C VAL A 252 8.93 20.55 -6.83
N SER A 253 7.78 19.90 -6.99
CA SER A 253 6.48 20.45 -6.58
C SER A 253 6.42 20.75 -5.09
N ASP A 254 7.08 19.94 -4.28
CA ASP A 254 7.42 20.23 -2.88
C ASP A 254 8.92 20.51 -2.79
N ALA A 255 9.28 21.79 -2.63
CA ALA A 255 10.67 22.21 -2.57
C ALA A 255 11.41 21.70 -1.29
N GLN A 256 10.68 21.23 -0.29
CA GLN A 256 11.26 20.64 0.92
C GLN A 256 11.47 19.12 0.79
N ASN A 257 10.71 18.46 -0.05
CA ASN A 257 10.76 17.01 -0.27
C ASN A 257 10.87 16.73 -1.78
N ILE A 258 12.08 16.72 -2.29
CA ILE A 258 12.34 16.50 -3.70
C ILE A 258 12.51 15.01 -3.97
N THR A 259 11.84 14.51 -4.99
CA THR A 259 11.97 13.11 -5.44
C THR A 259 12.42 13.08 -6.88
N LYS A 260 13.41 12.25 -7.20
CA LYS A 260 13.85 11.98 -8.56
C LYS A 260 13.70 10.49 -8.87
N GLY A 261 13.17 10.17 -10.04
CA GLY A 261 13.07 8.78 -10.47
C GLY A 261 14.44 8.17 -10.84
N ASN A 262 14.45 6.87 -11.02
CA ASN A 262 15.64 6.08 -11.36
C ASN A 262 15.32 5.22 -12.60
N PRO A 263 15.93 5.52 -13.75
CA PRO A 263 15.71 4.77 -14.99
C PRO A 263 16.15 3.30 -14.94
N ASP A 264 17.05 2.96 -14.01
CA ASP A 264 17.66 1.62 -13.92
C ASP A 264 16.86 0.64 -13.05
N LEU A 265 15.64 1.01 -12.65
CA LEU A 265 14.80 0.14 -11.81
C LEU A 265 14.36 -1.12 -12.55
N ASN A 266 14.49 -2.23 -11.85
CA ASN A 266 13.91 -3.52 -12.21
C ASN A 266 12.49 -3.68 -11.62
N PRO A 267 11.65 -4.53 -12.21
CA PRO A 267 10.41 -4.96 -11.57
C PRO A 267 10.68 -5.69 -10.26
N THR A 268 9.86 -5.46 -9.27
CA THR A 268 9.89 -6.26 -8.06
C THR A 268 9.44 -7.69 -8.37
N TYR A 269 10.04 -8.68 -7.73
CA TYR A 269 9.66 -10.06 -7.87
C TYR A 269 9.31 -10.66 -6.51
N SER A 270 8.02 -10.91 -6.31
CA SER A 270 7.46 -11.35 -5.03
C SER A 270 7.08 -12.83 -5.07
N HIS A 271 7.45 -13.53 -4.00
CA HIS A 271 7.04 -14.90 -3.71
C HIS A 271 6.11 -14.88 -2.51
N ARG A 272 4.96 -15.53 -2.61
CA ARG A 272 3.96 -15.57 -1.55
C ARG A 272 3.54 -16.99 -1.23
N VAL A 273 3.49 -17.29 0.06
CA VAL A 273 2.94 -18.53 0.61
C VAL A 273 1.81 -18.17 1.56
N ASN A 274 0.64 -18.79 1.37
CA ASN A 274 -0.48 -18.69 2.30
C ASN A 274 -0.93 -20.11 2.66
N PHE A 275 -1.04 -20.35 3.94
CA PHE A 275 -1.48 -21.61 4.51
C PHE A 275 -2.67 -21.37 5.42
N HIS A 276 -3.70 -22.20 5.26
CA HIS A 276 -4.90 -22.16 6.08
C HIS A 276 -5.24 -23.57 6.53
N TYR A 277 -5.31 -23.78 7.82
CA TYR A 277 -5.86 -24.98 8.42
C TYR A 277 -7.10 -24.63 9.21
N ILE A 278 -8.17 -25.38 9.00
CA ILE A 278 -9.45 -25.21 9.70
C ILE A 278 -9.87 -26.57 10.24
N ASN A 279 -10.12 -26.61 11.55
CA ASN A 279 -10.84 -27.69 12.21
C ASN A 279 -12.16 -27.13 12.72
N SER A 280 -13.28 -27.68 12.26
CA SER A 280 -14.63 -27.24 12.65
C SER A 280 -15.47 -28.42 13.05
N ASN A 281 -15.75 -28.54 14.36
CA ASN A 281 -16.65 -29.52 14.90
C ASN A 281 -18.01 -28.87 15.20
N VAL A 282 -18.95 -29.05 14.28
CA VAL A 282 -20.28 -28.43 14.35
C VAL A 282 -21.08 -28.94 15.52
N GLU A 283 -20.98 -30.22 15.84
CA GLU A 283 -21.73 -30.85 16.95
C GLU A 283 -21.33 -30.28 18.33
N LYS A 284 -20.05 -29.99 18.51
CA LYS A 284 -19.51 -29.37 19.72
C LYS A 284 -19.45 -27.85 19.67
N GLY A 285 -19.84 -27.24 18.55
CA GLY A 285 -19.75 -25.78 18.31
C GLY A 285 -18.33 -25.24 18.42
N ARG A 286 -17.29 -26.02 18.05
CA ARG A 286 -15.89 -25.64 18.21
C ARG A 286 -15.26 -25.42 16.85
N THR A 287 -14.48 -24.32 16.74
CA THR A 287 -13.72 -24.04 15.53
C THR A 287 -12.31 -23.63 15.90
N PHE A 288 -11.33 -24.30 15.33
CA PHE A 288 -9.93 -23.89 15.36
C PHE A 288 -9.49 -23.49 13.96
N MET A 289 -8.78 -22.39 13.84
CA MET A 289 -8.22 -21.92 12.59
C MET A 289 -6.78 -21.47 12.79
N TRP A 290 -5.92 -21.93 11.89
CA TRP A 290 -4.55 -21.46 11.77
C TRP A 290 -4.33 -20.91 10.39
N MET A 291 -3.94 -19.63 10.33
CA MET A 291 -3.54 -18.97 9.11
C MET A 291 -2.08 -18.56 9.21
N PHE A 292 -1.33 -18.79 8.13
CA PHE A 292 0.03 -18.34 7.99
C PHE A 292 0.18 -17.71 6.60
N SER A 293 0.85 -16.56 6.53
CA SER A 293 1.23 -15.93 5.27
C SER A 293 2.69 -15.48 5.33
N MET A 294 3.38 -15.65 4.21
CA MET A 294 4.77 -15.25 4.02
C MET A 294 4.90 -14.58 2.65
N GLN A 295 5.61 -13.48 2.61
CA GLN A 295 6.03 -12.83 1.37
C GLN A 295 7.51 -12.51 1.47
N ASN A 296 8.24 -12.84 0.42
CA ASN A 296 9.59 -12.37 0.15
C ASN A 296 9.59 -11.63 -1.17
N THR A 297 10.30 -10.52 -1.27
CA THR A 297 10.41 -9.74 -2.50
C THR A 297 11.88 -9.47 -2.80
N SER A 298 12.31 -9.92 -3.98
CA SER A 298 13.57 -9.54 -4.60
C SER A 298 13.38 -8.29 -5.44
N ASP A 299 14.47 -7.54 -5.66
CA ASP A 299 14.40 -6.23 -6.33
C ASP A 299 13.30 -5.32 -5.74
N TYR A 300 13.16 -5.37 -4.41
CA TYR A 300 12.15 -4.54 -3.73
C TYR A 300 12.36 -3.07 -4.06
N ASN A 301 11.31 -2.37 -4.50
CA ASN A 301 11.35 -0.94 -4.79
C ASN A 301 11.41 -0.19 -3.46
N ALA A 302 12.62 0.05 -2.98
CA ALA A 302 12.95 0.77 -1.76
C ALA A 302 13.23 2.24 -2.06
N THR A 303 13.30 3.05 -1.01
CA THR A 303 13.65 4.46 -1.13
C THR A 303 15.06 4.71 -0.60
N HIS A 304 15.86 5.45 -1.37
CA HIS A 304 17.11 6.02 -0.91
C HIS A 304 16.86 7.48 -0.54
N VAL A 305 17.16 7.85 0.70
CA VAL A 305 16.87 9.18 1.26
C VAL A 305 18.13 9.84 1.76
N VAL A 306 18.33 11.08 1.34
CA VAL A 306 19.34 11.99 1.90
C VAL A 306 18.63 13.08 2.69
N SER A 307 18.88 13.16 3.97
CA SER A 307 18.36 14.21 4.86
C SER A 307 19.29 15.42 4.84
N ASN A 308 18.73 16.61 4.68
CA ASN A 308 19.49 17.87 4.64
C ASN A 308 20.66 17.84 3.64
N PRO A 309 20.45 17.55 2.36
CA PRO A 309 21.52 17.41 1.38
C PRO A 309 22.28 18.72 1.11
N GLY A 310 21.91 19.80 1.76
CA GLY A 310 22.46 21.14 1.50
C GLY A 310 21.78 21.79 0.29
N THR A 311 22.54 22.66 -0.40
CA THR A 311 22.04 23.32 -1.62
C THR A 311 22.31 22.42 -2.82
N ILE A 312 21.26 22.03 -3.51
CA ILE A 312 21.32 21.26 -4.76
C ILE A 312 20.86 22.12 -5.95
N THR A 313 21.43 21.90 -7.12
CA THR A 313 21.05 22.63 -8.32
C THR A 313 20.39 21.66 -9.32
N LEU A 314 19.13 21.89 -9.65
CA LEU A 314 18.36 21.07 -10.58
C LEU A 314 17.80 21.98 -11.68
N GLY A 315 18.14 21.69 -12.95
CA GLY A 315 17.69 22.48 -14.08
C GLY A 315 18.12 23.95 -14.02
N GLY A 316 19.27 24.25 -13.38
CA GLY A 316 19.77 25.62 -13.22
C GLY A 316 19.14 26.39 -12.03
N VAL A 317 18.22 25.78 -11.29
CA VAL A 317 17.58 26.37 -10.11
C VAL A 317 18.17 25.75 -8.84
N GLN A 318 18.46 26.58 -7.86
CA GLN A 318 18.96 26.13 -6.57
C GLN A 318 17.82 25.82 -5.60
N TYR A 319 17.90 24.66 -4.95
CA TYR A 319 16.97 24.20 -3.92
C TYR A 319 17.75 23.86 -2.66
N LYS A 320 17.10 24.00 -1.51
CA LYS A 320 17.61 23.55 -0.20
C LYS A 320 16.54 22.68 0.46
N PRO A 321 16.36 21.44 0.02
CA PRO A 321 15.34 20.56 0.56
C PRO A 321 15.74 19.99 1.92
N ASN A 322 14.74 19.59 2.70
CA ASN A 322 14.95 18.81 3.91
C ASN A 322 15.24 17.34 3.56
N TYR A 323 14.57 16.82 2.53
CA TYR A 323 14.75 15.44 2.05
C TYR A 323 14.88 15.43 0.55
N TYR A 324 15.82 14.64 0.11
CA TYR A 324 15.96 14.27 -1.30
C TYR A 324 15.91 12.75 -1.41
N SER A 325 15.08 12.22 -2.30
CA SER A 325 14.86 10.78 -2.39
C SER A 325 14.84 10.27 -3.83
N THR A 326 15.23 9.02 -4.00
CA THR A 326 15.15 8.28 -5.26
C THR A 326 14.76 6.83 -4.99
N PRO A 327 13.94 6.19 -5.85
CA PRO A 327 13.66 4.78 -5.74
C PRO A 327 14.89 3.95 -6.14
N VAL A 328 15.13 2.84 -5.44
CA VAL A 328 16.23 1.90 -5.69
C VAL A 328 15.75 0.45 -5.49
N ASN A 329 16.31 -0.50 -6.24
CA ASN A 329 16.04 -1.90 -5.98
C ASN A 329 16.95 -2.44 -4.87
N LEU A 330 16.36 -3.06 -3.87
CA LEU A 330 17.05 -3.73 -2.77
C LEU A 330 16.44 -5.10 -2.52
N ASP A 331 17.31 -6.09 -2.33
CA ASP A 331 16.86 -7.42 -1.88
C ASP A 331 16.63 -7.46 -0.38
N GLY A 332 15.81 -8.42 0.05
CA GLY A 332 15.67 -8.73 1.47
C GLY A 332 14.40 -8.19 2.13
N TYR A 333 13.40 -7.78 1.34
CA TYR A 333 12.07 -7.52 1.91
C TYR A 333 11.42 -8.85 2.33
N TRP A 334 10.95 -8.90 3.60
CA TRP A 334 10.20 -10.01 4.18
C TRP A 334 8.95 -9.52 4.90
N SER A 335 7.88 -10.27 4.76
CA SER A 335 6.68 -10.09 5.55
C SER A 335 6.13 -11.47 5.93
N LEU A 336 6.00 -11.70 7.23
CA LEU A 336 5.51 -12.94 7.82
C LEU A 336 4.35 -12.60 8.75
N ARG A 337 3.27 -13.39 8.69
CA ARG A 337 2.14 -13.24 9.58
C ARG A 337 1.54 -14.59 9.90
N THR A 338 1.27 -14.83 11.16
CA THR A 338 0.54 -16.02 11.62
C THR A 338 -0.55 -15.64 12.59
N HIS A 339 -1.70 -16.29 12.46
CA HIS A 339 -2.85 -16.13 13.36
C HIS A 339 -3.42 -17.49 13.73
N LEU A 340 -3.66 -17.66 15.02
CA LEU A 340 -4.36 -18.79 15.59
C LEU A 340 -5.68 -18.28 16.17
N SER A 341 -6.77 -18.94 15.85
CA SER A 341 -8.09 -18.61 16.39
C SER A 341 -8.76 -19.87 16.92
N TYR A 342 -9.37 -19.79 18.10
CA TYR A 342 -10.14 -20.86 18.69
C TYR A 342 -11.44 -20.35 19.26
N GLY A 343 -12.55 -20.89 18.75
CA GLY A 343 -13.90 -20.57 19.19
C GLY A 343 -14.54 -21.78 19.83
N PHE A 344 -15.23 -21.58 20.97
CA PHE A 344 -15.96 -22.65 21.66
C PHE A 344 -17.11 -22.09 22.51
N PRO A 345 -18.18 -22.89 22.72
CA PRO A 345 -19.29 -22.49 23.57
C PRO A 345 -18.95 -22.67 25.04
N ILE A 346 -19.40 -21.72 25.87
CA ILE A 346 -19.39 -21.80 27.33
C ILE A 346 -20.82 -22.05 27.77
N GLY A 347 -21.15 -23.33 28.04
CA GLY A 347 -22.52 -23.77 28.25
C GLY A 347 -23.22 -23.13 29.47
N PHE A 348 -22.53 -22.95 30.59
CA PHE A 348 -23.10 -22.36 31.80
C PHE A 348 -23.39 -20.84 31.65
N LEU A 349 -22.64 -20.14 30.73
CA LEU A 349 -22.89 -18.76 30.40
C LEU A 349 -23.80 -18.59 29.19
N LYS A 350 -24.22 -19.68 28.54
CA LYS A 350 -24.93 -19.66 27.27
C LYS A 350 -24.29 -18.64 26.29
N SER A 351 -22.99 -18.74 26.10
CA SER A 351 -22.20 -17.78 25.37
C SER A 351 -21.15 -18.48 24.50
N ASN A 352 -20.69 -17.81 23.45
CA ASN A 352 -19.58 -18.30 22.66
C ASN A 352 -18.34 -17.46 22.97
N PHE A 353 -17.23 -18.13 23.24
CA PHE A 353 -15.95 -17.48 23.45
C PHE A 353 -15.01 -17.75 22.29
N ASN A 354 -14.42 -16.67 21.77
CA ASN A 354 -13.43 -16.72 20.73
C ASN A 354 -12.14 -16.07 21.23
N VAL A 355 -11.02 -16.73 21.01
CA VAL A 355 -9.69 -16.22 21.28
C VAL A 355 -8.87 -16.27 20.01
N MET A 356 -8.13 -15.21 19.74
CA MET A 356 -7.22 -15.13 18.61
C MET A 356 -5.88 -14.57 19.09
N ALA A 357 -4.79 -15.18 18.64
CA ALA A 357 -3.43 -14.71 18.85
C ALA A 357 -2.70 -14.66 17.52
N GLY A 358 -1.95 -13.60 17.29
CA GLY A 358 -1.19 -13.40 16.07
C GLY A 358 0.21 -12.90 16.33
N VAL A 359 1.09 -13.18 15.38
CA VAL A 359 2.43 -12.63 15.31
C VAL A 359 2.67 -12.16 13.88
N SER A 360 3.17 -10.95 13.74
CA SER A 360 3.62 -10.39 12.46
C SER A 360 5.08 -9.98 12.55
N TYR A 361 5.81 -10.19 11.48
CA TYR A 361 7.17 -9.73 11.30
C TYR A 361 7.34 -9.14 9.92
N SER A 362 7.97 -7.97 9.83
CA SER A 362 8.39 -7.41 8.54
C SER A 362 9.82 -6.91 8.62
N LEU A 363 10.54 -7.08 7.52
CA LEU A 363 11.86 -6.53 7.28
C LEU A 363 11.79 -5.72 6.01
N THR A 364 12.02 -4.41 6.11
CA THR A 364 11.94 -3.48 4.98
C THR A 364 13.28 -2.81 4.78
N PRO A 365 13.96 -3.08 3.65
CA PRO A 365 15.22 -2.44 3.33
C PRO A 365 15.01 -1.02 2.80
N SER A 366 15.94 -0.13 3.10
CA SER A 366 16.04 1.24 2.58
C SER A 366 17.52 1.66 2.48
N MET A 367 17.79 2.80 1.84
CA MET A 367 19.11 3.43 1.83
C MET A 367 19.02 4.81 2.48
N LEU A 368 19.96 5.16 3.33
CA LEU A 368 19.99 6.45 4.02
C LEU A 368 21.36 7.12 3.86
N GLY A 369 21.32 8.46 3.73
CA GLY A 369 22.53 9.28 3.57
C GLY A 369 23.14 9.22 2.19
N GLY A 370 24.37 9.68 2.05
CA GLY A 370 25.03 9.90 0.78
C GLY A 370 25.01 11.36 0.36
N GLU A 371 25.43 11.64 -0.85
CA GLU A 371 25.51 12.98 -1.43
C GLU A 371 24.74 13.02 -2.76
N VAL A 372 24.13 14.15 -3.05
CA VAL A 372 23.44 14.40 -4.33
C VAL A 372 24.45 15.04 -5.28
N ASP A 373 24.73 14.38 -6.40
CA ASP A 373 25.64 14.91 -7.41
C ASP A 373 25.00 16.01 -8.29
N ALA A 374 25.78 16.57 -9.21
CA ALA A 374 25.34 17.66 -10.09
C ALA A 374 24.20 17.25 -11.04
N ASP A 375 24.09 15.97 -11.36
CA ASP A 375 23.02 15.40 -12.20
C ASP A 375 21.79 14.99 -11.37
N GLY A 376 21.85 15.17 -10.05
CA GLY A 376 20.78 14.85 -9.11
C GLY A 376 20.69 13.36 -8.78
N PHE A 377 21.77 12.56 -8.98
CA PHE A 377 21.81 11.19 -8.50
C PHE A 377 22.41 11.13 -7.10
N ILE A 378 21.89 10.22 -6.29
CA ILE A 378 22.45 9.98 -4.96
C ILE A 378 23.62 9.02 -5.08
N THR A 379 24.77 9.43 -4.57
CA THR A 379 25.98 8.60 -4.49
C THR A 379 26.33 8.27 -3.04
N GLY A 380 26.83 7.07 -2.78
CA GLY A 380 27.13 6.61 -1.43
C GLY A 380 25.89 6.17 -0.67
N GLY A 381 25.87 6.46 0.65
CA GLY A 381 24.79 6.03 1.53
C GLY A 381 25.02 4.68 2.18
N LYS A 382 24.18 4.33 3.14
CA LYS A 382 24.23 3.08 3.90
C LYS A 382 22.88 2.40 3.85
N ARG A 383 22.91 1.07 3.71
CA ARG A 383 21.71 0.26 3.81
C ARG A 383 21.15 0.33 5.24
N ASN A 384 19.87 0.58 5.34
CA ASN A 384 19.10 0.53 6.57
C ASN A 384 18.01 -0.52 6.44
N ASP A 385 18.01 -1.49 7.34
CA ASP A 385 16.98 -2.50 7.42
C ASP A 385 16.08 -2.18 8.64
N THR A 386 14.83 -1.86 8.37
CA THR A 386 13.82 -1.65 9.40
C THR A 386 13.09 -2.97 9.65
N SER A 387 13.25 -3.52 10.85
CA SER A 387 12.46 -4.69 11.30
C SER A 387 11.34 -4.24 12.21
N ASN A 388 10.15 -4.80 11.99
CA ASN A 388 9.00 -4.59 12.85
C ASN A 388 8.42 -5.94 13.25
N ILE A 389 8.25 -6.15 14.55
CA ILE A 389 7.60 -7.32 15.12
C ILE A 389 6.34 -6.88 15.87
N GLY A 390 5.22 -7.51 15.55
CA GLY A 390 3.93 -7.22 16.17
C GLY A 390 3.33 -8.48 16.78
N TYR A 391 2.73 -8.33 17.95
CA TYR A 391 1.92 -9.36 18.61
C TYR A 391 0.53 -8.83 18.79
N ASP A 392 -0.46 -9.58 18.33
CA ASP A 392 -1.87 -9.27 18.51
C ASP A 392 -2.57 -10.37 19.30
N PHE A 393 -3.40 -9.95 20.24
CA PHE A 393 -4.25 -10.83 21.00
C PHE A 393 -5.67 -10.26 21.06
N ASN A 394 -6.65 -11.09 20.76
CA ASN A 394 -8.05 -10.69 20.73
C ASN A 394 -8.91 -11.74 21.42
N THR A 395 -9.84 -11.29 22.24
CA THR A 395 -10.87 -12.15 22.87
C THR A 395 -12.25 -11.56 22.66
N VAL A 396 -13.22 -12.41 22.37
CA VAL A 396 -14.62 -12.01 22.23
C VAL A 396 -15.50 -13.03 22.94
N LEU A 397 -16.32 -12.55 23.86
CA LEU A 397 -17.39 -13.30 24.49
C LEU A 397 -18.71 -12.74 23.98
N GLY A 398 -19.42 -13.52 23.15
CA GLY A 398 -20.74 -13.14 22.61
C GLY A 398 -21.84 -13.98 23.29
N SER A 399 -22.90 -13.33 23.72
CA SER A 399 -24.00 -14.01 24.35
C SER A 399 -24.86 -14.81 23.36
N ASN A 400 -25.42 -15.88 23.82
CA ASN A 400 -26.46 -16.67 23.15
C ASN A 400 -27.52 -17.09 24.20
N ILE A 401 -27.90 -16.12 25.07
CA ILE A 401 -28.74 -16.37 26.25
C ILE A 401 -30.18 -16.46 25.81
N SER A 402 -30.67 -15.47 25.10
CA SER A 402 -32.06 -15.38 24.59
C SER A 402 -32.18 -14.30 23.49
N GLU A 403 -33.33 -14.29 22.82
CA GLU A 403 -33.66 -13.25 21.83
C GLU A 403 -33.78 -11.85 22.44
N ASN A 404 -34.02 -11.78 23.76
CA ASN A 404 -34.27 -10.54 24.50
C ASN A 404 -33.00 -9.96 25.16
N VAL A 405 -31.95 -10.78 25.33
CA VAL A 405 -30.72 -10.37 26.00
C VAL A 405 -29.54 -10.77 25.13
N ASP A 406 -28.85 -9.76 24.62
CA ASP A 406 -27.64 -9.93 23.85
C ASP A 406 -26.54 -9.03 24.42
N PHE A 407 -25.34 -9.57 24.56
CA PHE A 407 -24.15 -8.82 24.92
C PHE A 407 -22.93 -9.35 24.20
N THR A 408 -21.99 -8.45 23.94
CA THR A 408 -20.67 -8.80 23.43
C THR A 408 -19.62 -8.07 24.25
N LEU A 409 -18.71 -8.84 24.83
CA LEU A 409 -17.52 -8.32 25.49
C LEU A 409 -16.31 -8.66 24.64
N SER A 410 -15.48 -7.69 24.34
CA SER A 410 -14.26 -7.89 23.57
C SER A 410 -13.09 -7.17 24.20
N TRP A 411 -11.93 -7.78 24.10
CA TRP A 411 -10.67 -7.15 24.41
C TRP A 411 -9.68 -7.46 23.32
N ASN A 412 -9.00 -6.44 22.81
CA ASN A 412 -7.88 -6.58 21.89
C ASN A 412 -6.68 -5.82 22.41
N GLY A 413 -5.51 -6.41 22.27
CA GLY A 413 -4.24 -5.82 22.60
C GLY A 413 -3.25 -6.03 21.45
N THR A 414 -2.45 -5.01 21.16
CA THR A 414 -1.40 -5.07 20.14
C THR A 414 -0.12 -4.50 20.71
N TYR A 415 0.95 -5.28 20.67
CA TYR A 415 2.29 -4.85 21.01
C TYR A 415 3.16 -4.84 19.76
N ASN A 416 3.88 -3.75 19.53
CA ASN A 416 4.80 -3.59 18.40
C ASN A 416 6.18 -3.17 18.88
N GLU A 417 7.20 -3.74 18.26
CA GLU A 417 8.59 -3.36 18.43
C GLU A 417 9.21 -3.11 17.05
N ALA A 418 9.69 -1.89 16.82
CA ALA A 418 10.39 -1.51 15.60
C ALA A 418 11.86 -1.23 15.90
N THR A 419 12.75 -1.71 15.03
CA THR A 419 14.21 -1.55 15.14
C THR A 419 14.77 -1.15 13.78
N ASN A 420 15.70 -0.19 13.76
CA ASN A 420 16.43 0.25 12.59
C ASN A 420 17.89 -0.16 12.70
N SER A 421 18.47 -0.71 11.63
CA SER A 421 19.86 -1.18 11.63
C SER A 421 20.90 -0.05 11.76
N LEU A 422 20.56 1.17 11.32
CA LEU A 422 21.39 2.37 11.44
C LEU A 422 21.04 3.22 12.66
N GLY A 423 20.03 2.85 13.45
CA GLY A 423 19.72 3.53 14.72
C GLY A 423 20.83 3.33 15.75
N GLU A 424 20.84 4.15 16.80
CA GLU A 424 21.70 3.89 17.95
C GLU A 424 21.48 2.45 18.44
N SER A 425 22.60 1.77 18.70
CA SER A 425 22.57 0.36 19.13
C SER A 425 21.69 0.21 20.37
N GLY A 426 20.53 -0.40 20.19
CA GLY A 426 19.55 -0.59 21.26
C GLY A 426 18.34 0.34 21.26
N SER A 427 18.25 1.30 20.34
CA SER A 427 17.03 2.11 20.21
C SER A 427 15.92 1.26 19.57
N LYS A 428 14.99 0.85 20.40
CA LYS A 428 13.80 0.10 20.03
C LYS A 428 12.59 0.95 20.32
N ASN A 429 11.82 1.25 19.26
CA ASN A 429 10.53 1.87 19.44
C ASN A 429 9.51 0.80 19.80
N ARG A 430 8.97 0.89 20.99
CA ARG A 430 7.99 -0.06 21.52
C ARG A 430 6.71 0.65 21.87
N TYR A 431 5.59 0.09 21.46
CA TYR A 431 4.31 0.60 21.89
C TYR A 431 3.31 -0.56 22.08
N PHE A 432 2.45 -0.37 23.06
CA PHE A 432 1.33 -1.24 23.34
C PHE A 432 0.05 -0.44 23.32
N ASN A 433 -0.93 -0.92 22.58
CA ASN A 433 -2.27 -0.40 22.63
C ASN A 433 -3.27 -1.51 22.94
N HIS A 434 -4.28 -1.18 23.71
CA HIS A 434 -5.36 -2.11 23.93
C HIS A 434 -6.71 -1.40 23.99
N ARG A 435 -7.74 -2.18 23.68
CA ARG A 435 -9.13 -1.73 23.73
C ARG A 435 -10.00 -2.81 24.37
N ALA A 436 -10.73 -2.44 25.40
CA ALA A 436 -11.81 -3.23 25.98
C ALA A 436 -13.15 -2.62 25.60
N GLN A 437 -14.06 -3.42 25.09
CA GLN A 437 -15.38 -2.95 24.65
C GLN A 437 -16.48 -3.90 25.13
N GLY A 438 -17.55 -3.31 25.67
CA GLY A 438 -18.79 -4.00 26.00
C GLY A 438 -19.95 -3.39 25.22
N ASN A 439 -20.71 -4.24 24.55
CA ASN A 439 -21.97 -3.87 23.90
C ASN A 439 -23.08 -4.69 24.55
N MET A 440 -24.24 -4.07 24.76
CA MET A 440 -25.42 -4.75 25.32
C MET A 440 -26.68 -4.31 24.60
N LYS A 441 -27.60 -5.25 24.48
CA LYS A 441 -28.94 -5.03 23.95
C LYS A 441 -29.94 -5.79 24.81
N PHE A 442 -30.96 -5.09 25.29
CA PHE A 442 -32.08 -5.67 26.00
C PHE A 442 -33.37 -5.32 25.26
N VAL A 443 -34.17 -6.33 24.99
CA VAL A 443 -35.52 -6.16 24.40
C VAL A 443 -36.54 -6.39 25.53
N PHE A 444 -37.24 -5.33 25.90
CA PHE A 444 -38.29 -5.36 26.93
C PHE A 444 -39.62 -5.75 26.32
N PRO A 445 -40.59 -6.22 27.17
CA PRO A 445 -41.97 -6.35 26.77
C PRO A 445 -42.52 -5.02 26.15
N LEU A 446 -43.42 -5.13 25.22
CA LEU A 446 -43.96 -4.00 24.44
C LEU A 446 -43.01 -3.43 23.35
N GLY A 447 -41.92 -4.09 23.04
CA GLY A 447 -41.05 -3.73 21.94
C GLY A 447 -40.02 -2.62 22.24
N PHE A 448 -39.88 -2.21 23.49
CA PHE A 448 -38.81 -1.29 23.87
C PHE A 448 -37.46 -2.00 23.81
N THR A 449 -36.50 -1.36 23.15
CA THR A 449 -35.13 -1.88 23.05
C THR A 449 -34.15 -0.87 23.65
N PHE A 450 -33.36 -1.35 24.59
CA PHE A 450 -32.21 -0.61 25.11
C PHE A 450 -30.94 -1.15 24.46
N THR A 451 -30.11 -0.26 23.92
CA THR A 451 -28.77 -0.58 23.43
C THR A 451 -27.76 0.35 24.08
N GLY A 452 -26.64 -0.19 24.49
CA GLY A 452 -25.56 0.59 25.07
C GLY A 452 -24.21 0.02 24.69
N SER A 453 -23.23 0.87 24.56
CA SER A 453 -21.83 0.46 24.36
C SER A 453 -20.88 1.27 25.22
N VAL A 454 -19.86 0.61 25.74
CA VAL A 454 -18.76 1.21 26.48
C VAL A 454 -17.47 0.69 25.89
N ALA A 455 -16.55 1.58 25.56
CA ALA A 455 -15.24 1.23 25.05
C ALA A 455 -14.15 2.03 25.76
N TYR A 456 -13.18 1.32 26.33
CA TYR A 456 -11.96 1.88 26.91
C TYR A 456 -10.80 1.58 25.98
N THR A 457 -10.02 2.60 25.63
CA THR A 457 -8.81 2.46 24.82
C THR A 457 -7.64 3.10 25.56
N GLN A 458 -6.49 2.43 25.55
CA GLN A 458 -5.24 2.95 26.14
C GLN A 458 -4.09 2.71 25.19
N TYR A 459 -3.22 3.71 25.09
CA TYR A 459 -1.96 3.72 24.36
C TYR A 459 -0.82 3.90 25.34
N ILE A 460 0.21 3.05 25.26
CA ILE A 460 1.36 3.04 26.17
C ILE A 460 2.64 2.96 25.34
N GLY A 461 3.66 3.72 25.72
CA GLY A 461 5.01 3.64 25.14
C GLY A 461 5.22 4.47 23.87
N PHE A 462 4.35 5.42 23.58
CA PHE A 462 4.67 6.47 22.60
C PHE A 462 5.79 7.36 23.16
N THR A 463 6.82 7.64 22.32
CA THR A 463 7.98 8.45 22.69
C THR A 463 7.57 9.75 23.39
N ASN A 464 8.20 10.07 24.53
CA ASN A 464 8.03 11.26 25.37
C ASN A 464 6.80 11.31 26.27
N ASP A 465 6.57 10.27 27.09
CA ASP A 465 5.58 10.27 28.20
C ASP A 465 4.12 10.52 27.77
N TYR A 466 3.77 10.29 26.53
CA TYR A 466 2.38 10.36 26.06
C TYR A 466 1.70 8.99 26.15
N ASP A 467 1.44 8.54 27.37
CA ASP A 467 0.42 7.53 27.60
C ASP A 467 -0.93 8.22 27.56
N ASP A 468 -1.80 7.79 26.65
CA ASP A 468 -3.14 8.35 26.49
C ASP A 468 -4.21 7.28 26.70
N SER A 469 -5.31 7.67 27.32
CA SER A 469 -6.43 6.77 27.51
C SER A 469 -7.76 7.53 27.45
N TYR A 470 -8.77 6.91 26.87
CA TYR A 470 -10.10 7.50 26.80
C TYR A 470 -11.19 6.45 26.91
N LEU A 471 -12.33 6.90 27.46
CA LEU A 471 -13.54 6.13 27.62
C LEU A 471 -14.64 6.73 26.73
N LEU A 472 -15.25 5.89 25.91
CA LEU A 472 -16.41 6.24 25.08
C LEU A 472 -17.64 5.48 25.55
N CYS A 473 -18.75 6.18 25.73
CA CYS A 473 -20.05 5.60 26.08
C CYS A 473 -21.10 6.09 25.08
N ASN A 474 -21.90 5.15 24.55
CA ASN A 474 -23.03 5.41 23.65
C ASN A 474 -24.28 4.69 24.16
#